data_f2b908702d1f7bf761e40c7fc976ada4
#
_entry.id   f2b908702d1f7bf761e40c7fc976ada4
#
_cell.length_a   1.000
_cell.length_b   1.000
_cell.length_c   1.000
_cell.angle_alpha   90.00
_cell.angle_beta   90.00
_cell.angle_gamma   90.00
#
_symmetry.space_group_name_H-M   'P 1'
#
loop_
_entity.id
_entity.type
_entity.pdbx_description
1 polymer ?
#
loop_
_entity_poly.entity_id
_entity_poly.type
_entity_poly.pdbx_seq_one_letter_code
_entity_poly.pdbx_strand_id
1 'polypeptide(L)'
;LDSYDLFICPTNALPAIKADIDIVSDDVTINDKVQQCADFSWVMSHPFNMLGKLPVLSVPSGLSSSNIPTGIQIIARSYSDELVFQGGYNYEMLDPWLNSNKNRPSMGL
;
A
#
# COMPACT_ATOMS: atom_id res chain seq x y z
N LEU A 1 -4.75 -8.36 17.05
CA LEU A 1 -5.51 -9.19 16.10
C LEU A 1 -6.30 -10.33 16.77
N ASP A 2 -6.64 -10.23 18.07
CA ASP A 2 -7.30 -11.34 18.77
C ASP A 2 -8.73 -11.60 18.28
N SER A 3 -9.39 -10.57 17.74
CA SER A 3 -10.77 -10.64 17.24
C SER A 3 -10.88 -10.56 15.70
N TYR A 4 -9.76 -10.42 15.01
CA TYR A 4 -9.71 -10.27 13.56
C TYR A 4 -8.60 -11.15 12.98
N ASP A 5 -8.82 -11.68 11.80
CA ASP A 5 -7.84 -12.51 11.10
C ASP A 5 -6.83 -11.68 10.33
N LEU A 6 -7.28 -10.61 9.71
CA LEU A 6 -6.47 -9.72 8.88
C LEU A 6 -6.65 -8.26 9.32
N PHE A 7 -5.59 -7.49 9.18
CA PHE A 7 -5.60 -6.03 9.22
C PHE A 7 -5.25 -5.50 7.84
N ILE A 8 -6.04 -4.55 7.34
CA ILE A 8 -5.86 -3.97 6.00
C ILE A 8 -5.72 -2.46 6.15
N CYS A 9 -4.70 -1.90 5.52
CA CYS A 9 -4.50 -0.46 5.46
C CYS A 9 -3.81 -0.04 4.15
N PRO A 10 -3.83 1.23 3.77
CA PRO A 10 -3.08 1.71 2.62
C PRO A 10 -1.57 1.45 2.76
N THR A 11 -0.89 1.24 1.64
CA THR A 11 0.58 1.16 1.62
C THR A 11 1.22 2.52 1.87
N ASN A 12 0.60 3.58 1.32
CA ASN A 12 1.01 4.97 1.47
C ASN A 12 -0.19 5.84 1.81
N ALA A 13 0.04 6.93 2.55
CA ALA A 13 -0.98 7.91 2.88
C ALA A 13 -1.32 8.85 1.71
N LEU A 14 -0.43 8.95 0.73
CA LEU A 14 -0.60 9.73 -0.51
C LEU A 14 -0.37 8.84 -1.72
N PRO A 15 -1.10 9.03 -2.82
CA PRO A 15 -0.88 8.27 -4.06
C PRO A 15 0.46 8.61 -4.74
N ALA A 16 0.93 9.84 -4.57
CA ALA A 16 2.23 10.31 -5.06
C ALA A 16 2.70 11.52 -4.28
N ILE A 17 4.00 11.76 -4.31
CA ILE A 17 4.67 13.00 -3.88
C ILE A 17 5.30 13.66 -5.10
N LYS A 18 5.68 14.93 -4.99
CA LYS A 18 6.38 15.65 -6.06
C LYS A 18 7.74 15.02 -6.32
N ALA A 19 8.17 14.98 -7.58
CA ALA A 19 9.43 14.36 -7.98
C ALA A 19 10.69 15.12 -7.47
N ASP A 20 10.53 16.41 -7.20
CA ASP A 20 11.58 17.31 -6.73
C ASP A 20 11.59 17.55 -5.22
N ILE A 21 10.78 16.76 -4.47
CA ILE A 21 10.75 16.88 -3.01
C ILE A 21 12.05 16.36 -2.39
N ASP A 22 12.59 17.12 -1.46
CA ASP A 22 13.62 16.60 -0.56
C ASP A 22 12.96 15.88 0.61
N ILE A 23 13.02 14.56 0.60
CA ILE A 23 12.35 13.71 1.59
C ILE A 23 12.83 13.92 3.04
N VAL A 24 13.98 14.52 3.22
CA VAL A 24 14.57 14.78 4.55
C VAL A 24 14.15 16.13 5.12
N SER A 25 14.13 17.16 4.27
CA SER A 25 13.92 18.55 4.72
C SER A 25 12.54 19.11 4.42
N ASP A 26 11.86 18.58 3.39
CA ASP A 26 10.56 19.09 2.98
C ASP A 26 9.41 18.46 3.76
N ASP A 27 8.33 19.22 3.86
CA ASP A 27 7.07 18.77 4.46
C ASP A 27 6.11 18.25 3.39
N VAL A 28 5.24 17.32 3.78
CA VAL A 28 4.11 16.87 2.96
C VAL A 28 2.78 17.22 3.63
N THR A 29 1.76 17.45 2.81
CA THR A 29 0.40 17.70 3.32
C THR A 29 -0.46 16.47 3.14
N ILE A 30 -1.05 15.98 4.23
CA ILE A 30 -1.95 14.82 4.26
C ILE A 30 -3.24 15.27 4.95
N ASN A 31 -4.38 15.17 4.26
CA ASN A 31 -5.68 15.61 4.79
C ASN A 31 -5.65 17.03 5.37
N ASP A 32 -5.10 17.98 4.60
CA ASP A 32 -4.94 19.40 4.95
C ASP A 32 -4.06 19.67 6.18
N LYS A 33 -3.31 18.67 6.63
CA LYS A 33 -2.35 18.81 7.73
C LYS A 33 -0.93 18.65 7.21
N VAL A 34 -0.09 19.62 7.55
CA VAL A 34 1.34 19.55 7.26
C VAL A 34 1.99 18.50 8.15
N GLN A 35 2.72 17.60 7.52
CA GLN A 35 3.52 16.56 8.18
C GLN A 35 4.98 16.85 7.93
N GLN A 36 5.74 16.95 9.00
CA GLN A 36 7.19 17.14 8.93
C GLN A 36 7.89 15.84 8.53
N CYS A 37 9.05 15.96 7.91
CA CYS A 37 9.86 14.83 7.44
C CYS A 37 9.10 13.91 6.48
N ALA A 38 9.04 14.31 5.22
CA ALA A 38 8.34 13.57 4.16
C ALA A 38 8.67 12.07 4.12
N ASP A 39 9.92 11.71 4.43
CA ASP A 39 10.39 10.31 4.41
C ASP A 39 9.58 9.37 5.32
N PHE A 40 9.18 9.83 6.50
CA PHE A 40 8.45 9.01 7.46
C PHE A 40 6.94 9.25 7.51
N SER A 41 6.47 10.37 6.99
CA SER A 41 5.12 10.84 7.25
C SER A 41 4.07 10.26 6.30
N TRP A 42 4.44 9.85 5.10
CA TRP A 42 3.50 9.37 4.09
C TRP A 42 3.59 7.86 3.82
N VAL A 43 4.68 7.19 4.22
CA VAL A 43 4.90 5.75 4.06
C VAL A 43 4.28 5.00 5.23
N MET A 44 3.25 4.19 4.97
CA MET A 44 2.51 3.47 6.02
C MET A 44 3.01 2.04 6.27
N SER A 45 4.07 1.60 5.62
CA SER A 45 4.67 0.29 5.83
C SER A 45 5.63 0.22 7.01
N HIS A 46 6.17 1.35 7.47
CA HIS A 46 7.17 1.40 8.55
C HIS A 46 6.74 0.68 9.85
N PRO A 47 5.53 0.88 10.39
CA PRO A 47 5.13 0.22 11.64
C PRO A 47 5.19 -1.31 11.54
N PHE A 48 4.86 -1.88 10.39
CA PHE A 48 4.86 -3.33 10.18
C PHE A 48 6.25 -3.87 9.92
N ASN A 49 7.11 -3.11 9.23
CA ASN A 49 8.52 -3.45 9.05
C ASN A 49 9.27 -3.49 10.40
N MET A 50 8.93 -2.62 11.34
CA MET A 50 9.51 -2.63 12.69
C MET A 50 9.13 -3.88 13.50
N LEU A 51 7.97 -4.46 13.23
CA LEU A 51 7.47 -5.64 13.95
C LEU A 51 8.04 -6.98 13.43
N GLY A 52 8.79 -7.00 12.37
CA GLY A 52 9.67 -8.05 11.84
C GLY A 52 9.16 -9.50 11.73
N LYS A 53 8.04 -9.82 12.39
CA LYS A 53 7.44 -11.16 12.44
C LYS A 53 6.04 -11.21 11.83
N LEU A 54 5.48 -10.06 11.49
CA LEU A 54 4.16 -10.00 10.87
C LEU A 54 4.32 -10.21 9.36
N PRO A 55 3.64 -11.18 8.75
CA PRO A 55 3.57 -11.27 7.32
C PRO A 55 2.74 -10.12 6.77
N VAL A 56 3.25 -9.47 5.72
CA VAL A 56 2.61 -8.34 5.04
C VAL A 56 2.64 -8.59 3.53
N LEU A 57 1.47 -8.59 2.92
CA LEU A 57 1.29 -8.69 1.48
C LEU A 57 0.80 -7.34 0.95
N SER A 58 1.52 -6.76 -0.02
CA SER A 58 1.06 -5.58 -0.74
C SER A 58 0.36 -5.98 -2.03
N VAL A 59 -0.82 -5.45 -2.25
CA VAL A 59 -1.63 -5.71 -3.45
C VAL A 59 -2.13 -4.39 -4.07
N PRO A 60 -2.34 -4.36 -5.41
CA PRO A 60 -2.94 -3.20 -6.06
C PRO A 60 -4.35 -2.94 -5.52
N SER A 61 -4.73 -1.68 -5.34
CA SER A 61 -6.06 -1.29 -4.85
C SER A 61 -6.85 -0.40 -5.81
N GLY A 62 -6.30 -0.15 -7.00
CA GLY A 62 -6.95 0.66 -8.01
C GLY A 62 -6.14 1.87 -8.44
N LEU A 63 -6.83 2.90 -8.91
CA LEU A 63 -6.25 4.17 -9.33
C LEU A 63 -6.78 5.31 -8.48
N SER A 64 -5.94 6.29 -8.18
CA SER A 64 -6.35 7.56 -7.62
C SER A 64 -7.15 8.38 -8.63
N SER A 65 -7.73 9.51 -8.18
CA SER A 65 -8.40 10.47 -9.07
C SER A 65 -7.48 11.04 -10.17
N SER A 66 -6.16 10.96 -9.97
CA SER A 66 -5.14 11.38 -10.93
C SER A 66 -4.59 10.23 -11.77
N ASN A 67 -5.25 9.07 -11.81
CA ASN A 67 -4.82 7.85 -12.50
C ASN A 67 -3.46 7.28 -12.04
N ILE A 68 -3.09 7.54 -10.80
CA ILE A 68 -1.88 6.98 -10.21
C ILE A 68 -2.24 5.64 -9.53
N PRO A 69 -1.54 4.54 -9.81
CA PRO A 69 -1.76 3.27 -9.15
C PRO A 69 -1.59 3.38 -7.63
N THR A 70 -2.51 2.79 -6.90
CA THR A 70 -2.50 2.74 -5.43
C THR A 70 -2.41 1.30 -4.94
N GLY A 71 -2.01 1.12 -3.70
CA GLY A 71 -1.87 -0.19 -3.07
C GLY A 71 -2.37 -0.19 -1.64
N ILE A 72 -2.78 -1.38 -1.22
CA ILE A 72 -3.07 -1.70 0.17
C ILE A 72 -2.12 -2.78 0.65
N GLN A 73 -1.95 -2.86 1.96
CA GLN A 73 -1.23 -3.94 2.61
C GLN A 73 -2.21 -4.76 3.46
N ILE A 74 -2.06 -6.07 3.35
CA ILE A 74 -2.80 -7.09 4.08
C ILE A 74 -1.83 -7.69 5.09
N ILE A 75 -2.14 -7.59 6.36
CA ILE A 75 -1.29 -7.99 7.47
C ILE A 75 -1.99 -9.08 8.27
N ALA A 76 -1.27 -10.14 8.64
CA ALA A 76 -1.77 -11.18 9.54
C ALA A 76 -0.94 -11.26 10.81
N ARG A 77 -1.31 -12.19 11.69
CA ARG A 77 -0.54 -12.52 12.90
C ARG A 77 0.83 -13.07 12.54
N SER A 78 1.74 -12.99 13.47
CA SER A 78 3.09 -13.56 13.31
C SER A 78 3.05 -15.00 12.81
N TYR A 79 3.84 -15.27 11.78
CA TYR A 79 3.97 -16.59 11.15
C TYR A 79 2.71 -17.12 10.45
N SER A 80 1.73 -16.27 10.17
CA SER A 80 0.50 -16.64 9.45
C SER A 80 0.57 -16.21 7.98
N ASP A 81 1.66 -16.55 7.29
CA ASP A 81 1.92 -16.17 5.89
C ASP A 81 0.83 -16.68 4.94
N GLU A 82 0.34 -17.91 5.17
CA GLU A 82 -0.75 -18.47 4.39
C GLU A 82 -2.00 -17.59 4.41
N LEU A 83 -2.29 -16.97 5.54
CA LEU A 83 -3.49 -16.15 5.70
C LEU A 83 -3.43 -14.86 4.88
N VAL A 84 -2.25 -14.21 4.75
CA VAL A 84 -2.11 -13.04 3.88
C VAL A 84 -2.23 -13.40 2.40
N PHE A 85 -1.73 -14.57 1.98
CA PHE A 85 -1.90 -15.06 0.61
C PHE A 85 -3.36 -15.41 0.32
N GLN A 86 -4.06 -16.06 1.26
CA GLN A 86 -5.50 -16.30 1.15
C GLN A 86 -6.29 -15.00 1.01
N GLY A 87 -5.97 -14.00 1.85
CA GLY A 87 -6.60 -12.68 1.79
C GLY A 87 -6.35 -11.99 0.46
N GLY A 88 -5.11 -12.00 -0.02
CA GLY A 88 -4.71 -11.42 -1.30
C GLY A 88 -5.37 -12.11 -2.49
N TYR A 89 -5.42 -13.45 -2.49
CA TYR A 89 -6.11 -14.22 -3.53
C TYR A 89 -7.62 -13.91 -3.58
N ASN A 90 -8.28 -13.89 -2.43
CA ASN A 90 -9.71 -13.54 -2.37
C ASN A 90 -9.97 -12.12 -2.86
N TYR A 91 -9.07 -11.18 -2.52
CA TYR A 91 -9.17 -9.81 -2.99
C TYR A 91 -8.99 -9.72 -4.52
N GLU A 92 -8.00 -10.43 -5.08
CA GLU A 92 -7.77 -10.48 -6.54
C GLU A 92 -8.96 -11.08 -7.28
N MET A 93 -9.63 -12.08 -6.70
CA MET A 93 -10.83 -12.67 -7.31
C MET A 93 -12.02 -11.70 -7.35
N LEU A 94 -12.12 -10.79 -6.38
CA LEU A 94 -13.17 -9.77 -6.34
C LEU A 94 -12.89 -8.61 -7.31
N ASP A 95 -11.63 -8.21 -7.44
CA ASP A 95 -11.21 -7.11 -8.33
C ASP A 95 -9.91 -7.50 -9.05
N PRO A 96 -9.98 -8.28 -10.14
CA PRO A 96 -8.83 -8.82 -10.85
C PRO A 96 -8.09 -7.72 -11.64
N TRP A 97 -7.32 -6.90 -10.94
CA TRP A 97 -6.58 -5.75 -11.47
C TRP A 97 -5.72 -6.09 -12.70
N LEU A 98 -4.96 -7.19 -12.64
CA LEU A 98 -4.04 -7.58 -13.70
C LEU A 98 -4.70 -8.31 -14.89
N ASN A 99 -5.93 -8.77 -14.72
CA ASN A 99 -6.65 -9.48 -15.79
C ASN A 99 -7.30 -8.51 -16.79
N SER A 100 -7.39 -7.21 -16.45
CA SER A 100 -7.82 -6.18 -17.39
C SER A 100 -6.65 -5.76 -18.28
N ASN A 101 -6.78 -5.95 -19.61
CA ASN A 101 -5.79 -5.44 -20.57
C ASN A 101 -5.58 -3.91 -20.49
N LYS A 102 -6.53 -3.19 -19.89
CA LYS A 102 -6.45 -1.74 -19.68
C LYS A 102 -5.43 -1.36 -18.63
N ASN A 103 -5.15 -2.25 -17.69
CA ASN A 103 -4.27 -2.01 -16.53
C ASN A 103 -2.84 -2.53 -16.74
N ARG A 104 -2.61 -3.26 -17.84
CA ARG A 104 -1.28 -3.76 -18.18
C ARG A 104 -0.53 -2.71 -19.00
N PRO A 105 0.74 -2.41 -18.67
CA PRO A 105 1.56 -1.58 -19.54
C PRO A 105 1.70 -2.26 -20.90
N SER A 106 1.35 -1.53 -21.97
CA SER A 106 1.65 -1.98 -23.34
C SER A 106 3.16 -1.79 -23.55
N MET A 107 3.89 -2.87 -23.59
CA MET A 107 5.25 -2.83 -24.16
C MET A 107 5.09 -2.72 -25.67
N GLY A 108 5.27 -1.54 -26.23
CA GLY A 108 5.36 -1.35 -27.68
C GLY A 108 6.56 -2.14 -28.22
N LEU A 109 6.31 -3.32 -28.76
CA LEU A 109 7.20 -4.08 -29.62
C LEU A 109 6.87 -3.76 -31.07
#